data_2238d6346c9725f89826be61cee7581f
#
_entry.id   2238d6346c9725f89826be61cee7581f
#
_cell.length_a   1.000
_cell.length_b   1.000
_cell.length_c   1.000
_cell.angle_alpha   90.00
_cell.angle_beta   90.00
_cell.angle_gamma   90.00
#
_symmetry.space_group_name_H-M   'P 1'
#
loop_
_entity.id
_entity.type
_entity.pdbx_description
1 polymer ?
#
loop_
_entity_poly.entity_id
_entity_poly.type
_entity_poly.pdbx_seq_one_letter_code
_entity_poly.pdbx_strand_id
1 'polypeptide(L)'
;RLRKNYSKNEALSLKEIYSLKPGDFITHIDHGVGKFAGLEKVDVNGKTQEAIRLVYKDNDILYVSIHSLHRIARFTGKDGAQPKLNKLGTATWANLKQKTKKRVKDIAKDLISLYAQRRSQKGFAFQPDNYLQTELEASFIYEDTPDQIKSTNDLKKDMEKPYPMDRLICGDVGFGKTEVAIRAAFKAVNDSKQVAVLVPTTILALQHYKTFSERLKDFPVTIDYL
;
A
#
# COMPACT_ATOMS: atom_id res chain seq x y z
N ARG A 1 24.61 -15.53 9.87
CA ARG A 1 23.37 -16.00 9.18
C ARG A 1 22.22 -15.13 9.65
N LEU A 2 21.72 -14.22 8.82
CA LEU A 2 20.53 -13.44 9.07
C LEU A 2 19.34 -14.40 9.23
N ARG A 3 18.67 -14.39 10.39
CA ARG A 3 17.45 -15.17 10.61
C ARG A 3 16.37 -14.66 9.65
N LYS A 4 15.85 -15.55 8.79
CA LYS A 4 14.71 -15.25 7.92
C LYS A 4 13.45 -15.25 8.80
N ASN A 5 12.90 -14.08 9.03
CA ASN A 5 11.67 -13.88 9.81
C ASN A 5 10.66 -13.10 8.97
N TYR A 6 9.38 -13.29 9.22
CA TYR A 6 8.36 -12.34 8.81
C TYR A 6 8.47 -11.07 9.65
N SER A 7 8.01 -9.93 9.14
CA SER A 7 7.87 -8.72 9.95
C SER A 7 6.94 -9.00 11.15
N LYS A 8 7.06 -8.23 12.24
CA LYS A 8 6.19 -8.41 13.41
C LYS A 8 4.68 -8.34 13.09
N ASN A 9 4.32 -7.62 12.02
CA ASN A 9 2.93 -7.44 11.59
C ASN A 9 2.42 -8.56 10.66
N GLU A 10 3.32 -9.42 10.14
CA GLU A 10 2.95 -10.50 9.23
C GLU A 10 3.04 -11.88 9.88
N ALA A 11 3.86 -12.01 10.93
CA ALA A 11 4.01 -13.26 11.67
C ALA A 11 2.78 -13.50 12.54
N LEU A 12 2.33 -14.78 12.59
CA LEU A 12 1.22 -15.17 13.47
C LEU A 12 1.57 -14.97 14.93
N SER A 13 0.69 -14.32 15.66
CA SER A 13 0.73 -14.24 17.12
C SER A 13 0.07 -15.49 17.76
N LEU A 14 0.38 -15.75 19.04
CA LEU A 14 -0.27 -16.84 19.79
C LEU A 14 -1.80 -16.74 19.77
N LYS A 15 -2.33 -15.51 19.90
CA LYS A 15 -3.78 -15.27 19.90
C LYS A 15 -4.43 -15.65 18.55
N GLU A 16 -3.76 -15.37 17.46
CA GLU A 16 -4.24 -15.67 16.12
C GLU A 16 -4.22 -17.16 15.81
N ILE A 17 -3.27 -17.92 16.37
CA ILE A 17 -3.22 -19.38 16.21
C ILE A 17 -4.45 -20.06 16.79
N TYR A 18 -4.89 -19.63 17.97
CA TYR A 18 -6.12 -20.18 18.58
C TYR A 18 -7.40 -19.81 17.81
N SER A 19 -7.34 -18.83 16.92
CA SER A 19 -8.44 -18.47 16.03
C SER A 19 -8.46 -19.23 14.70
N LEU A 20 -7.38 -19.99 14.39
CA LEU A 20 -7.29 -20.78 13.18
C LEU A 20 -8.21 -22.00 13.25
N LYS A 21 -8.81 -22.31 12.10
CA LYS A 21 -9.63 -23.52 11.94
C LYS A 21 -8.87 -24.56 11.11
N PRO A 22 -9.05 -25.87 11.39
CA PRO A 22 -8.52 -26.91 10.51
C PRO A 22 -8.95 -26.66 9.06
N GLY A 23 -7.98 -26.66 8.15
CA GLY A 23 -8.19 -26.32 6.75
C GLY A 23 -7.72 -24.92 6.34
N ASP A 24 -7.48 -24.00 7.28
CA ASP A 24 -6.93 -22.68 6.98
C ASP A 24 -5.55 -22.80 6.33
N PHE A 25 -5.28 -21.91 5.35
CA PHE A 25 -4.00 -21.91 4.65
C PHE A 25 -2.98 -21.06 5.40
N ILE A 26 -1.82 -21.67 5.64
CA ILE A 26 -0.67 -21.06 6.33
C ILE A 26 0.54 -21.10 5.41
N THR A 27 1.26 -20.00 5.35
CA THR A 27 2.51 -19.90 4.60
C THR A 27 3.70 -20.02 5.54
N HIS A 28 4.54 -21.03 5.32
CA HIS A 28 5.84 -21.14 6.00
C HIS A 28 6.93 -20.50 5.13
N ILE A 29 7.81 -19.73 5.76
CA ILE A 29 8.82 -18.93 5.03
C ILE A 29 9.77 -19.78 4.15
N ASP A 30 10.04 -21.02 4.56
CA ASP A 30 10.94 -21.93 3.83
C ASP A 30 10.23 -23.04 3.06
N HIS A 31 9.01 -23.40 3.43
CA HIS A 31 8.31 -24.57 2.89
C HIS A 31 7.07 -24.21 2.04
N GLY A 32 6.66 -22.94 2.03
CA GLY A 32 5.51 -22.49 1.25
C GLY A 32 4.19 -22.76 1.94
N VAL A 33 3.13 -22.95 1.15
CA VAL A 33 1.75 -23.03 1.62
C VAL A 33 1.38 -24.44 2.02
N GLY A 34 0.90 -24.58 3.25
CA GLY A 34 0.27 -25.78 3.82
C GLY A 34 -1.09 -25.47 4.43
N LYS A 35 -1.81 -26.50 4.85
CA LYS A 35 -3.08 -26.38 5.59
C LYS A 35 -2.84 -26.60 7.07
N PHE A 36 -3.46 -25.77 7.91
CA PHE A 36 -3.50 -25.94 9.34
C PHE A 36 -4.34 -27.18 9.69
N ALA A 37 -3.80 -28.08 10.50
CA ALA A 37 -4.47 -29.29 10.93
C ALA A 37 -4.65 -29.41 12.47
N GLY A 38 -4.27 -28.35 13.19
CA GLY A 38 -4.42 -28.28 14.65
C GLY A 38 -3.11 -28.10 15.39
N LEU A 39 -3.21 -28.10 16.71
CA LEU A 39 -2.08 -28.11 17.64
C LEU A 39 -1.89 -29.52 18.17
N GLU A 40 -0.66 -29.98 18.17
CA GLU A 40 -0.30 -31.33 18.71
C GLU A 40 0.88 -31.21 19.68
N LYS A 41 0.90 -32.08 20.67
CA LYS A 41 2.05 -32.24 21.56
C LYS A 41 3.02 -33.21 20.93
N VAL A 42 4.22 -32.75 20.67
CA VAL A 42 5.30 -33.54 20.03
C VAL A 42 6.44 -33.67 21.03
N ASP A 43 6.95 -34.88 21.17
CA ASP A 43 8.17 -35.11 21.98
C ASP A 43 9.41 -34.80 21.14
N VAL A 44 10.19 -33.85 21.62
CA VAL A 44 11.48 -33.46 21.00
C VAL A 44 12.56 -33.57 22.05
N ASN A 45 13.43 -34.58 21.89
CA ASN A 45 14.55 -34.84 22.79
C ASN A 45 14.12 -35.05 24.27
N GLY A 46 13.02 -35.82 24.50
CA GLY A 46 12.49 -36.11 25.84
C GLY A 46 11.76 -34.96 26.51
N LYS A 47 11.44 -33.88 25.75
CA LYS A 47 10.62 -32.76 26.22
C LYS A 47 9.37 -32.63 25.34
N THR A 48 8.22 -32.75 25.94
CA THR A 48 6.95 -32.53 25.27
C THR A 48 6.76 -31.05 24.97
N GLN A 49 6.62 -30.70 23.69
CA GLN A 49 6.39 -29.32 23.25
C GLN A 49 5.13 -29.24 22.40
N GLU A 50 4.42 -28.13 22.50
CA GLU A 50 3.30 -27.80 21.61
C GLU A 50 3.82 -27.38 20.24
N ALA A 51 3.25 -27.98 19.19
CA ALA A 51 3.60 -27.70 17.82
C ALA A 51 2.34 -27.53 16.97
N ILE A 52 2.45 -26.67 15.98
CA ILE A 52 1.45 -26.47 14.94
C ILE A 52 1.65 -27.55 13.89
N ARG A 53 0.62 -28.34 13.62
CA ARG A 53 0.61 -29.32 12.54
C ARG A 53 0.15 -28.67 11.25
N LEU A 54 1.00 -28.69 10.24
CA LEU A 54 0.70 -28.24 8.88
C LEU A 54 0.74 -29.42 7.93
N VAL A 55 -0.30 -29.58 7.11
CA VAL A 55 -0.40 -30.61 6.08
C VAL A 55 -0.12 -29.99 4.73
N TYR A 56 0.80 -30.56 3.99
CA TYR A 56 1.24 -30.17 2.69
C TYR A 56 0.69 -31.11 1.59
N LYS A 57 1.15 -30.91 0.34
CA LYS A 57 0.81 -31.82 -0.76
C LYS A 57 1.27 -33.23 -0.44
N ASP A 58 0.52 -34.23 -0.93
CA ASP A 58 0.79 -35.66 -0.74
C ASP A 58 0.69 -36.10 0.73
N ASN A 59 -0.05 -35.35 1.58
CA ASN A 59 -0.21 -35.55 3.02
C ASN A 59 1.09 -35.46 3.83
N ASP A 60 2.12 -34.84 3.29
CA ASP A 60 3.33 -34.54 4.06
C ASP A 60 3.01 -33.64 5.26
N ILE A 61 3.60 -33.94 6.41
CA ILE A 61 3.34 -33.21 7.66
C ILE A 61 4.59 -32.42 8.07
N LEU A 62 4.38 -31.17 8.45
CA LEU A 62 5.39 -30.31 9.07
C LEU A 62 4.91 -29.86 10.45
N TYR A 63 5.70 -30.12 11.47
CA TYR A 63 5.49 -29.58 12.81
C TYR A 63 6.29 -28.30 13.00
N VAL A 64 5.62 -27.23 13.37
CA VAL A 64 6.22 -25.94 13.66
C VAL A 64 6.06 -25.63 15.15
N SER A 65 7.16 -25.56 15.88
CA SER A 65 7.14 -25.20 17.30
C SER A 65 6.48 -23.82 17.50
N ILE A 66 5.71 -23.68 18.59
CA ILE A 66 5.12 -22.37 18.97
C ILE A 66 6.19 -21.28 19.19
N HIS A 67 7.43 -21.64 19.48
CA HIS A 67 8.55 -20.70 19.56
C HIS A 67 9.04 -20.21 18.18
N SER A 68 8.54 -20.81 17.09
CA SER A 68 8.93 -20.52 15.71
C SER A 68 7.83 -19.82 14.90
N LEU A 69 6.86 -19.17 15.57
CA LEU A 69 5.73 -18.49 14.93
C LEU A 69 6.15 -17.39 13.95
N HIS A 70 7.29 -16.74 14.20
CA HIS A 70 7.90 -15.78 13.29
C HIS A 70 8.25 -16.34 11.91
N ARG A 71 8.12 -17.65 11.70
CA ARG A 71 8.38 -18.34 10.43
C ARG A 71 7.11 -18.66 9.65
N ILE A 72 5.95 -18.41 10.22
CA ILE A 72 4.65 -18.67 9.59
C ILE A 72 3.77 -17.43 9.59
N ALA A 73 2.93 -17.33 8.58
CA ALA A 73 1.96 -16.27 8.41
C ALA A 73 0.65 -16.85 7.84
N ARG A 74 -0.48 -16.21 8.12
CA ARG A 74 -1.73 -16.55 7.45
C ARG A 74 -1.58 -16.31 5.94
N PHE A 75 -2.07 -17.24 5.13
CA PHE A 75 -2.05 -17.01 3.69
C PHE A 75 -3.05 -15.91 3.32
N THR A 76 -2.56 -14.87 2.69
CA THR A 76 -3.35 -13.79 2.12
C THR A 76 -3.27 -13.88 0.61
N GLY A 77 -4.34 -14.31 -0.04
CA GLY A 77 -4.47 -14.40 -1.50
C GLY A 77 -5.53 -13.46 -2.02
N LYS A 78 -5.73 -13.45 -3.34
CA LYS A 78 -6.89 -12.78 -3.94
C LYS A 78 -8.16 -13.47 -3.43
N ASP A 79 -9.18 -12.70 -3.12
CA ASP A 79 -10.46 -13.20 -2.59
C ASP A 79 -10.99 -14.37 -3.43
N GLY A 80 -11.29 -15.48 -2.74
CA GLY A 80 -11.87 -16.67 -3.34
C GLY A 80 -10.88 -17.66 -4.00
N ALA A 81 -9.60 -17.33 -4.16
CA ALA A 81 -8.64 -18.23 -4.77
C ALA A 81 -8.01 -19.19 -3.74
N GLN A 82 -8.26 -20.48 -3.88
CA GLN A 82 -7.56 -21.49 -3.09
C GLN A 82 -6.12 -21.67 -3.58
N PRO A 83 -5.11 -21.51 -2.71
CA PRO A 83 -3.72 -21.70 -3.10
C PRO A 83 -3.43 -23.19 -3.35
N LYS A 84 -2.49 -23.44 -4.25
CA LYS A 84 -1.93 -24.79 -4.41
C LYS A 84 -1.00 -25.11 -3.23
N LEU A 85 -1.17 -26.28 -2.64
CA LEU A 85 -0.27 -26.77 -1.61
C LEU A 85 1.12 -27.06 -2.18
N ASN A 86 2.14 -26.67 -1.45
CA ASN A 86 3.51 -26.99 -1.80
C ASN A 86 3.86 -28.42 -1.37
N LYS A 87 4.83 -29.04 -2.04
CA LYS A 87 5.40 -30.33 -1.64
C LYS A 87 6.65 -30.08 -0.79
N LEU A 88 6.77 -30.76 0.34
CA LEU A 88 7.96 -30.68 1.20
C LEU A 88 9.18 -31.28 0.50
N GLY A 89 10.36 -30.83 0.90
CA GLY A 89 11.64 -31.35 0.37
C GLY A 89 11.96 -30.94 -1.08
N THR A 90 11.11 -30.16 -1.77
CA THR A 90 11.35 -29.72 -3.14
C THR A 90 11.87 -28.27 -3.19
N ALA A 91 12.66 -27.98 -4.23
CA ALA A 91 13.15 -26.61 -4.48
C ALA A 91 12.09 -25.65 -5.06
N THR A 92 10.86 -26.14 -5.32
CA THR A 92 9.80 -25.38 -6.01
C THR A 92 9.49 -24.05 -5.33
N TRP A 93 9.33 -24.05 -4.00
CA TRP A 93 9.09 -22.81 -3.25
C TRP A 93 10.27 -21.86 -3.25
N ALA A 94 11.49 -22.39 -3.09
CA ALA A 94 12.71 -21.59 -3.14
C ALA A 94 12.88 -20.92 -4.50
N ASN A 95 12.66 -21.67 -5.59
CA ASN A 95 12.72 -21.17 -6.95
C ASN A 95 11.66 -20.11 -7.23
N LEU A 96 10.41 -20.32 -6.75
CA LEU A 96 9.33 -19.34 -6.89
C LEU A 96 9.68 -18.02 -6.18
N LYS A 97 10.19 -18.10 -4.94
CA LYS A 97 10.64 -16.91 -4.20
C LYS A 97 11.77 -16.18 -4.93
N GLN A 98 12.74 -16.92 -5.44
CA GLN A 98 13.88 -16.32 -6.13
C GLN A 98 13.44 -15.65 -7.44
N LYS A 99 12.56 -16.29 -8.22
CA LYS A 99 11.98 -15.72 -9.44
C LYS A 99 11.19 -14.46 -9.17
N THR A 100 10.34 -14.49 -8.12
CA THR A 100 9.57 -13.31 -7.71
C THR A 100 10.48 -12.18 -7.23
N LYS A 101 11.49 -12.49 -6.41
CA LYS A 101 12.46 -11.49 -5.92
C LYS A 101 13.23 -10.84 -7.08
N LYS A 102 13.64 -11.64 -8.09
CA LYS A 102 14.30 -11.09 -9.28
C LYS A 102 13.37 -10.14 -10.02
N ARG A 103 12.12 -10.56 -10.31
CA ARG A 103 11.12 -9.71 -10.99
C ARG A 103 10.86 -8.39 -10.25
N VAL A 104 10.67 -8.45 -8.92
CA VAL A 104 10.50 -7.24 -8.11
C VAL A 104 11.73 -6.33 -8.16
N LYS A 105 12.94 -6.91 -8.15
CA LYS A 105 14.19 -6.14 -8.28
C LYS A 105 14.31 -5.46 -9.66
N ASP A 106 13.90 -6.15 -10.72
CA ASP A 106 13.93 -5.58 -12.07
C ASP A 106 12.95 -4.41 -12.18
N ILE A 107 11.70 -4.58 -11.71
CA ILE A 107 10.71 -3.49 -11.64
C ILE A 107 11.22 -2.31 -10.79
N ALA A 108 11.82 -2.59 -9.64
CA ALA A 108 12.36 -1.55 -8.77
C ALA A 108 13.50 -0.76 -9.46
N LYS A 109 14.34 -1.44 -10.25
CA LYS A 109 15.41 -0.78 -11.01
C LYS A 109 14.84 0.19 -12.04
N ASP A 110 13.82 -0.24 -12.78
CA ASP A 110 13.17 0.62 -13.80
C ASP A 110 12.48 1.83 -13.15
N LEU A 111 11.80 1.62 -12.01
CA LEU A 111 11.18 2.70 -11.24
C LEU A 111 12.23 3.68 -10.69
N ILE A 112 13.34 3.21 -10.15
CA ILE A 112 14.44 4.07 -9.65
C ILE A 112 15.02 4.91 -10.80
N SER A 113 15.21 4.31 -11.99
CA SER A 113 15.69 5.04 -13.16
C SER A 113 14.71 6.13 -13.58
N LEU A 114 13.40 5.81 -13.66
CA LEU A 114 12.36 6.76 -13.98
C LEU A 114 12.30 7.92 -12.96
N TYR A 115 12.42 7.59 -11.67
CA TYR A 115 12.44 8.58 -10.59
C TYR A 115 13.65 9.50 -10.67
N ALA A 116 14.82 8.96 -10.99
CA ALA A 116 16.04 9.74 -11.21
C ALA A 116 15.90 10.68 -12.41
N GLN A 117 15.33 10.22 -13.53
CA GLN A 117 15.04 11.05 -14.69
C GLN A 117 14.09 12.19 -14.35
N ARG A 118 12.99 11.94 -13.66
CA ARG A 118 12.04 12.98 -13.22
C ARG A 118 12.74 14.03 -12.35
N ARG A 119 13.53 13.58 -11.38
CA ARG A 119 14.21 14.48 -10.46
C ARG A 119 15.31 15.34 -11.13
N SER A 120 15.90 14.85 -12.22
CA SER A 120 16.89 15.58 -13.00
C SER A 120 16.25 16.58 -13.98
N GLN A 121 14.96 16.45 -14.26
CA GLN A 121 14.25 17.40 -15.13
C GLN A 121 14.02 18.72 -14.41
N LYS A 122 14.16 19.80 -15.15
CA LYS A 122 13.78 21.13 -14.67
C LYS A 122 12.26 21.23 -14.65
N GLY A 123 11.68 21.46 -13.47
CA GLY A 123 10.26 21.70 -13.28
C GLY A 123 9.94 23.18 -13.18
N PHE A 124 8.65 23.47 -13.03
CA PHE A 124 8.17 24.81 -12.72
C PHE A 124 8.04 24.97 -11.21
N ALA A 125 8.70 25.96 -10.62
CA ALA A 125 8.53 26.31 -9.21
C ALA A 125 7.34 27.28 -9.10
N PHE A 126 6.27 26.84 -8.47
CA PHE A 126 5.11 27.68 -8.23
C PHE A 126 5.40 28.75 -7.18
N GLN A 127 4.73 29.89 -7.30
CA GLN A 127 4.88 31.00 -6.35
C GLN A 127 4.30 30.62 -4.98
N PRO A 128 4.78 31.25 -3.90
CA PRO A 128 4.12 31.18 -2.60
C PRO A 128 2.64 31.55 -2.68
N ASP A 129 1.86 31.12 -1.71
CA ASP A 129 0.43 31.39 -1.69
C ASP A 129 0.14 32.90 -1.72
N ASN A 130 -0.76 33.30 -2.61
CA ASN A 130 -1.27 34.64 -2.72
C ASN A 130 -2.59 34.79 -1.94
N TYR A 131 -3.16 35.99 -1.96
CA TYR A 131 -4.45 36.30 -1.31
C TYR A 131 -5.57 35.37 -1.79
N LEU A 132 -5.67 35.10 -3.09
CA LEU A 132 -6.72 34.24 -3.66
C LEU A 132 -6.64 32.79 -3.14
N GLN A 133 -5.44 32.25 -2.95
CA GLN A 133 -5.24 30.92 -2.36
C GLN A 133 -5.73 30.90 -0.92
N THR A 134 -5.44 31.93 -0.14
CA THR A 134 -5.89 32.06 1.25
C THR A 134 -7.42 32.20 1.33
N GLU A 135 -8.01 32.97 0.43
CA GLU A 135 -9.46 33.16 0.33
C GLU A 135 -10.17 31.84 -0.02
N LEU A 136 -9.66 31.08 -1.00
CA LEU A 136 -10.17 29.76 -1.32
C LEU A 136 -10.13 28.84 -0.09
N GLU A 137 -9.00 28.78 0.60
CA GLU A 137 -8.84 27.89 1.75
C GLU A 137 -9.74 28.29 2.93
N ALA A 138 -9.98 29.58 3.11
CA ALA A 138 -10.92 30.10 4.10
C ALA A 138 -12.39 29.83 3.74
N SER A 139 -12.71 29.59 2.46
CA SER A 139 -14.06 29.30 2.00
C SER A 139 -14.52 27.87 2.24
N PHE A 140 -13.64 26.97 2.66
CA PHE A 140 -14.00 25.60 2.96
C PHE A 140 -14.88 25.53 4.22
N ILE A 141 -15.98 24.74 4.11
CA ILE A 141 -17.01 24.66 5.14
C ILE A 141 -16.52 23.95 6.41
N TYR A 142 -15.57 23.03 6.27
CA TYR A 142 -15.05 22.19 7.35
C TYR A 142 -13.65 22.61 7.74
N GLU A 143 -13.38 22.59 9.04
CA GLU A 143 -12.03 22.75 9.56
C GLU A 143 -11.14 21.56 9.14
N ASP A 144 -9.92 21.87 8.73
CA ASP A 144 -8.96 20.85 8.37
C ASP A 144 -8.48 20.04 9.58
N THR A 145 -8.39 18.73 9.41
CA THR A 145 -7.70 17.88 10.38
C THR A 145 -6.20 18.14 10.37
N PRO A 146 -5.46 17.82 11.46
CA PRO A 146 -4.00 17.97 11.49
C PRO A 146 -3.27 17.27 10.32
N ASP A 147 -3.79 16.12 9.87
CA ASP A 147 -3.22 15.37 8.74
C ASP A 147 -3.50 16.05 7.39
N GLN A 148 -4.67 16.67 7.22
CA GLN A 148 -4.99 17.46 6.03
C GLN A 148 -4.11 18.71 5.94
N ILE A 149 -3.94 19.43 7.06
CA ILE A 149 -3.04 20.59 7.15
C ILE A 149 -1.60 20.18 6.78
N LYS A 150 -1.11 19.09 7.36
CA LYS A 150 0.22 18.56 7.05
C LYS A 150 0.36 18.19 5.59
N SER A 151 -0.61 17.45 5.02
CA SER A 151 -0.60 17.03 3.63
C SER A 151 -0.62 18.21 2.67
N THR A 152 -1.42 19.24 2.95
CA THR A 152 -1.50 20.47 2.17
C THR A 152 -0.18 21.24 2.22
N ASN A 153 0.39 21.42 3.41
CA ASN A 153 1.67 22.11 3.56
C ASN A 153 2.82 21.40 2.87
N ASP A 154 2.87 20.07 2.96
CA ASP A 154 3.89 19.27 2.30
C ASP A 154 3.76 19.34 0.77
N LEU A 155 2.52 19.31 0.25
CA LEU A 155 2.22 19.45 -1.16
C LEU A 155 2.65 20.82 -1.70
N LYS A 156 2.27 21.91 -1.02
CA LYS A 156 2.65 23.27 -1.41
C LYS A 156 4.16 23.45 -1.46
N LYS A 157 4.88 22.97 -0.43
CA LYS A 157 6.35 22.97 -0.39
C LYS A 157 6.97 22.20 -1.55
N ASP A 158 6.36 21.09 -1.98
CA ASP A 158 6.87 20.32 -3.11
C ASP A 158 6.58 21.02 -4.44
N MET A 159 5.44 21.69 -4.60
CA MET A 159 5.11 22.49 -5.80
C MET A 159 6.03 23.69 -5.97
N GLU A 160 6.54 24.28 -4.89
CA GLU A 160 7.44 25.44 -4.90
C GLU A 160 8.90 25.07 -5.24
N LYS A 161 9.21 23.78 -5.43
CA LYS A 161 10.55 23.32 -5.81
C LYS A 161 10.77 23.38 -7.32
N PRO A 162 12.02 23.58 -7.78
CA PRO A 162 12.33 23.73 -9.20
C PRO A 162 12.42 22.40 -9.97
N TYR A 163 11.77 21.35 -9.49
CA TYR A 163 11.68 20.04 -10.14
C TYR A 163 10.25 19.48 -10.07
N PRO A 164 9.83 18.62 -11.02
CA PRO A 164 8.49 18.08 -11.05
C PRO A 164 8.13 17.38 -9.75
N MET A 165 6.98 17.75 -9.17
CA MET A 165 6.44 17.10 -8.00
C MET A 165 5.89 15.69 -8.35
N ASP A 166 6.14 14.73 -7.49
CA ASP A 166 5.51 13.40 -7.51
C ASP A 166 5.17 13.01 -6.06
N ARG A 167 3.91 13.21 -5.67
CA ARG A 167 3.46 13.01 -4.29
C ARG A 167 2.23 12.11 -4.23
N LEU A 168 2.32 11.06 -3.44
CA LEU A 168 1.20 10.19 -3.11
C LEU A 168 0.51 10.70 -1.84
N ILE A 169 -0.80 10.92 -1.92
CA ILE A 169 -1.66 11.25 -0.76
C ILE A 169 -2.55 10.04 -0.48
N CYS A 170 -2.37 9.44 0.70
CA CYS A 170 -3.14 8.31 1.17
C CYS A 170 -4.15 8.75 2.23
N GLY A 171 -5.35 8.21 2.15
CA GLY A 171 -6.41 8.45 3.14
C GLY A 171 -7.63 7.60 2.82
N ASP A 172 -8.44 7.29 3.81
CA ASP A 172 -9.66 6.52 3.64
C ASP A 172 -10.73 7.30 2.84
N VAL A 173 -11.79 6.62 2.45
CA VAL A 173 -12.92 7.24 1.74
C VAL A 173 -13.60 8.26 2.66
N GLY A 174 -13.89 9.45 2.13
CA GLY A 174 -14.52 10.53 2.89
C GLY A 174 -13.57 11.44 3.67
N PHE A 175 -12.26 11.18 3.70
CA PHE A 175 -11.27 11.99 4.45
C PHE A 175 -10.74 13.21 3.67
N GLY A 176 -11.51 13.78 2.76
CA GLY A 176 -11.21 15.08 2.15
C GLY A 176 -10.01 15.12 1.21
N LYS A 177 -9.56 13.98 0.62
CA LYS A 177 -8.47 13.97 -0.36
C LYS A 177 -8.70 14.92 -1.53
N THR A 178 -9.94 15.06 -1.96
CA THR A 178 -10.33 15.97 -3.05
C THR A 178 -10.09 17.43 -2.68
N GLU A 179 -10.32 17.83 -1.43
CA GLU A 179 -10.08 19.21 -0.96
C GLU A 179 -8.58 19.56 -1.07
N VAL A 180 -7.69 18.63 -0.72
CA VAL A 180 -6.25 18.80 -0.90
C VAL A 180 -5.87 18.92 -2.38
N ALA A 181 -6.52 18.12 -3.24
CA ALA A 181 -6.29 18.18 -4.70
C ALA A 181 -6.78 19.51 -5.31
N ILE A 182 -7.91 20.06 -4.84
CA ILE A 182 -8.43 21.36 -5.29
C ILE A 182 -7.45 22.48 -4.94
N ARG A 183 -6.87 22.49 -3.74
CA ARG A 183 -5.86 23.48 -3.33
C ARG A 183 -4.62 23.44 -4.23
N ALA A 184 -4.16 22.23 -4.58
CA ALA A 184 -3.06 22.05 -5.51
C ALA A 184 -3.39 22.57 -6.92
N ALA A 185 -4.57 22.20 -7.42
CA ALA A 185 -5.04 22.64 -8.73
C ALA A 185 -5.15 24.17 -8.80
N PHE A 186 -5.75 24.77 -7.80
CA PHE A 186 -5.90 26.23 -7.75
C PHE A 186 -4.56 26.96 -7.68
N LYS A 187 -3.61 26.46 -6.89
CA LYS A 187 -2.24 27.00 -6.84
C LYS A 187 -1.57 26.98 -8.22
N ALA A 188 -1.79 25.91 -9.00
CA ALA A 188 -1.25 25.82 -10.34
C ALA A 188 -1.94 26.81 -11.31
N VAL A 189 -3.26 26.95 -11.20
CA VAL A 189 -4.03 27.89 -12.04
C VAL A 189 -3.66 29.34 -11.72
N ASN A 190 -3.44 29.69 -10.46
CA ASN A 190 -2.98 31.01 -10.05
C ASN A 190 -1.65 31.43 -10.74
N ASP A 191 -0.80 30.45 -11.06
CA ASP A 191 0.43 30.66 -11.81
C ASP A 191 0.23 30.45 -13.34
N SER A 192 -1.00 30.56 -13.83
CA SER A 192 -1.38 30.43 -15.24
C SER A 192 -0.98 29.08 -15.86
N LYS A 193 -1.05 28.01 -15.07
CA LYS A 193 -0.84 26.63 -15.55
C LYS A 193 -2.16 25.90 -15.70
N GLN A 194 -2.18 25.00 -16.69
CA GLN A 194 -3.30 24.09 -16.88
C GLN A 194 -3.18 22.87 -15.96
N VAL A 195 -4.31 22.37 -15.50
CA VAL A 195 -4.40 21.19 -14.62
C VAL A 195 -5.25 20.14 -15.30
N ALA A 196 -4.76 18.91 -15.32
CA ALA A 196 -5.52 17.75 -15.77
C ALA A 196 -5.74 16.78 -14.59
N VAL A 197 -7.00 16.40 -14.36
CA VAL A 197 -7.39 15.44 -13.32
C VAL A 197 -7.79 14.14 -13.99
N LEU A 198 -6.94 13.12 -13.89
CA LEU A 198 -7.21 11.80 -14.47
C LEU A 198 -7.91 10.90 -13.46
N VAL A 199 -9.01 10.28 -13.88
CA VAL A 199 -9.81 9.37 -13.06
C VAL A 199 -10.18 8.09 -13.84
N PRO A 200 -10.44 6.95 -13.17
CA PRO A 200 -10.63 5.68 -13.84
C PRO A 200 -12.01 5.52 -14.53
N THR A 201 -13.00 6.37 -14.23
CA THR A 201 -14.36 6.25 -14.78
C THR A 201 -14.97 7.60 -15.11
N THR A 202 -15.87 7.63 -16.10
CA THR A 202 -16.64 8.83 -16.50
C THR A 202 -17.54 9.36 -15.37
N ILE A 203 -18.06 8.48 -14.52
CA ILE A 203 -18.86 8.87 -13.36
C ILE A 203 -18.02 9.69 -12.38
N LEU A 204 -16.79 9.27 -12.11
CA LEU A 204 -15.87 10.01 -11.26
C LEU A 204 -15.42 11.31 -11.93
N ALA A 205 -15.23 11.35 -13.25
CA ALA A 205 -14.92 12.58 -13.96
C ALA A 205 -16.03 13.62 -13.77
N LEU A 206 -17.29 13.23 -13.97
CA LEU A 206 -18.43 14.10 -13.75
C LEU A 206 -18.57 14.54 -12.28
N GLN A 207 -18.32 13.64 -11.34
CA GLN A 207 -18.35 13.97 -9.92
C GLN A 207 -17.28 15.02 -9.56
N HIS A 208 -16.04 14.82 -10.03
CA HIS A 208 -14.97 15.78 -9.80
C HIS A 208 -15.24 17.12 -10.51
N TYR A 209 -15.73 17.09 -11.75
CA TYR A 209 -16.15 18.29 -12.46
C TYR A 209 -17.11 19.14 -11.62
N LYS A 210 -18.20 18.52 -11.11
CA LYS A 210 -19.16 19.20 -10.25
C LYS A 210 -18.53 19.77 -8.96
N THR A 211 -17.71 18.97 -8.29
CA THR A 211 -17.06 19.37 -7.04
C THR A 211 -16.10 20.54 -7.26
N PHE A 212 -15.25 20.46 -8.29
CA PHE A 212 -14.32 21.53 -8.63
C PHE A 212 -15.05 22.81 -9.07
N SER A 213 -16.10 22.67 -9.91
CA SER A 213 -16.91 23.81 -10.36
C SER A 213 -17.61 24.51 -9.21
N GLU A 214 -18.15 23.76 -8.24
CA GLU A 214 -18.79 24.32 -7.06
C GLU A 214 -17.79 25.05 -6.15
N ARG A 215 -16.63 24.46 -5.92
CA ARG A 215 -15.61 25.03 -5.05
C ARG A 215 -14.91 26.26 -5.64
N LEU A 216 -14.78 26.32 -6.96
CA LEU A 216 -14.05 27.36 -7.66
C LEU A 216 -14.98 28.37 -8.36
N LYS A 217 -16.29 28.33 -8.14
CA LYS A 217 -17.30 29.17 -8.81
C LYS A 217 -17.06 30.68 -8.66
N ASP A 218 -16.50 31.10 -7.52
CA ASP A 218 -16.27 32.52 -7.21
C ASP A 218 -14.89 33.01 -7.68
N PHE A 219 -14.13 32.14 -8.37
CA PHE A 219 -12.79 32.42 -8.88
C PHE A 219 -12.76 32.39 -10.41
N PRO A 220 -11.88 33.16 -11.07
CA PRO A 220 -11.79 33.25 -12.53
C PRO A 220 -11.11 32.01 -13.13
N VAL A 221 -11.70 30.84 -12.97
CA VAL A 221 -11.17 29.54 -13.44
C VAL A 221 -12.18 28.90 -14.39
N THR A 222 -11.72 28.46 -15.54
CA THR A 222 -12.54 27.67 -16.47
C THR A 222 -12.31 26.18 -16.21
N ILE A 223 -13.39 25.44 -16.02
CA ILE A 223 -13.35 24.00 -15.73
C ILE A 223 -14.21 23.29 -16.76
N ASP A 224 -13.69 22.20 -17.30
CA ASP A 224 -14.41 21.34 -18.24
C ASP A 224 -14.04 19.87 -18.00
N TYR A 225 -14.79 18.93 -18.60
CA TYR A 225 -14.50 17.50 -18.51
C TYR A 225 -14.68 16.80 -19.87
N LEU A 226 -13.93 15.75 -20.10
CA LEU A 226 -13.89 14.96 -21.33
C LEU A 226 -14.51 13.56 -21.12
#